data_c9a1b5aa8c7325988568a813e4ffa6ef
#
_entry.id   c9a1b5aa8c7325988568a813e4ffa6ef
#
_cell.length_a   1.000
_cell.length_b   1.000
_cell.length_c   1.000
_cell.angle_alpha   90.00
_cell.angle_beta   90.00
_cell.angle_gamma   90.00
#
_symmetry.space_group_name_H-M   'P 1'
#
loop_
_entity.id
_entity.type
_entity.pdbx_description
1 polymer ?
#
loop_
_entity_poly.entity_id
_entity_poly.type
_entity_poly.pdbx_seq_one_letter_code
_entity_poly.pdbx_strand_id
1 'polypeptide(L)'
;MPVAARAAHKPSLAPPLCVWLLCLSSAAALKPSLAPPLQPAGPHGLPLLPSGEHLTIDAPGWTRGIGTGGRVWPASAALCRFLARTGAVRGKSILELGCGTGATGLTCAAALNASSVILTEGGSEGLLQLARRNVAANQRHLHCEVEVQRHGWGEPVEWTPELVVGSDVTYDRDAHDRLCTTLKALNAPALLAHQHRRVASLLSGESQLDHFLAAAASVGLAVDRLHEDATNPLAPVSILRVAAPR
;
A
#
# COMPACT_ATOMS: atom_id res chain seq x y z
N MET A 1 68.20 34.80 31.08
CA MET A 1 67.67 35.87 30.26
C MET A 1 67.92 35.56 28.82
N PRO A 2 67.00 35.56 27.84
CA PRO A 2 65.78 36.34 27.77
C PRO A 2 64.53 35.56 27.23
N VAL A 3 63.44 36.17 27.51
CA VAL A 3 62.28 36.59 26.70
C VAL A 3 61.37 35.52 26.09
N ALA A 4 60.15 35.51 26.64
CA ALA A 4 58.98 34.80 26.22
C ALA A 4 58.47 35.32 24.85
N ALA A 5 58.04 34.38 23.97
CA ALA A 5 57.20 34.72 22.82
C ALA A 5 55.80 34.11 23.03
N ARG A 6 54.78 34.96 23.09
CA ARG A 6 53.34 34.67 23.15
C ARG A 6 52.92 34.07 21.82
N ALA A 7 52.33 32.88 21.83
CA ALA A 7 51.59 32.33 20.72
C ALA A 7 50.15 32.88 20.73
N ALA A 8 49.77 33.55 19.65
CA ALA A 8 48.44 34.11 19.44
C ALA A 8 47.43 33.01 19.12
N HIS A 9 46.35 33.01 19.86
CA HIS A 9 45.13 32.20 19.60
C HIS A 9 44.44 32.77 18.36
N LYS A 10 44.27 31.94 17.33
CA LYS A 10 43.36 32.18 16.19
C LYS A 10 41.97 31.68 16.57
N PRO A 11 40.92 32.49 16.42
CA PRO A 11 39.55 32.00 16.58
C PRO A 11 39.15 31.10 15.41
N SER A 12 38.61 29.91 15.73
CA SER A 12 37.95 29.02 14.83
C SER A 12 36.67 29.68 14.28
N LEU A 13 36.67 29.94 12.99
CA LEU A 13 35.47 30.35 12.24
C LEU A 13 34.60 29.12 12.03
N ALA A 14 33.48 29.03 12.73
CA ALA A 14 32.41 28.11 12.40
C ALA A 14 31.84 28.48 11.02
N PRO A 15 31.50 27.50 10.15
CA PRO A 15 30.90 27.80 8.86
C PRO A 15 29.48 28.36 9.05
N PRO A 16 29.03 29.28 8.19
CA PRO A 16 27.74 29.92 8.32
C PRO A 16 26.57 28.95 8.15
N LEU A 17 25.61 29.06 9.05
CA LEU A 17 24.34 28.33 9.17
C LEU A 17 23.36 28.54 8.00
N CYS A 18 23.82 28.87 6.79
CA CYS A 18 22.96 29.27 5.68
C CYS A 18 22.86 28.33 4.50
N VAL A 19 23.34 27.07 4.58
CA VAL A 19 23.28 26.12 3.44
C VAL A 19 22.29 24.98 3.66
N TRP A 20 21.66 24.87 4.84
CA TRP A 20 20.72 23.76 5.16
C TRP A 20 19.24 24.09 4.94
N LEU A 21 18.90 25.26 4.38
CA LEU A 21 17.49 25.69 4.22
C LEU A 21 16.93 25.54 2.80
N LEU A 22 17.63 24.90 1.85
CA LEU A 22 17.18 24.79 0.46
C LEU A 22 16.93 23.37 -0.03
N CYS A 23 16.96 22.35 0.82
CA CYS A 23 16.57 20.97 0.46
C CYS A 23 15.29 20.46 1.15
N LEU A 24 14.47 21.34 1.74
CA LEU A 24 13.20 20.96 2.39
C LEU A 24 11.96 21.21 1.54
N SER A 25 12.08 21.37 0.21
CA SER A 25 10.94 21.74 -0.64
C SER A 25 10.48 20.64 -1.60
N SER A 26 10.57 19.35 -1.23
CA SER A 26 9.82 18.32 -1.96
C SER A 26 9.17 17.25 -1.08
N ALA A 27 8.97 17.52 0.19
CA ALA A 27 7.86 16.93 0.92
C ALA A 27 6.61 17.70 0.49
N ALA A 28 6.13 17.47 -0.74
CA ALA A 28 4.74 17.77 -1.07
C ALA A 28 3.91 16.92 -0.10
N ALA A 29 3.66 17.47 1.09
CA ALA A 29 2.61 16.98 1.95
C ALA A 29 1.40 16.87 1.03
N LEU A 30 0.89 15.64 0.85
CA LEU A 30 -0.42 15.37 0.30
C LEU A 30 -1.41 16.10 1.22
N LYS A 31 -1.56 17.43 1.02
CA LYS A 31 -2.66 18.16 1.64
C LYS A 31 -3.91 17.46 1.15
N PRO A 32 -4.78 16.99 2.03
CA PRO A 32 -6.06 16.49 1.59
C PRO A 32 -6.74 17.67 0.88
N SER A 33 -6.72 17.64 -0.44
CA SER A 33 -7.67 18.43 -1.22
C SER A 33 -9.03 18.03 -0.66
N LEU A 34 -9.88 19.01 -0.35
CA LEU A 34 -11.29 18.76 -0.06
C LEU A 34 -11.89 18.15 -1.32
N ALA A 35 -11.74 16.83 -1.43
CA ALA A 35 -12.31 16.06 -2.52
C ALA A 35 -13.84 16.14 -2.39
N PRO A 36 -14.55 16.19 -3.50
CA PRO A 36 -16.01 16.17 -3.48
C PRO A 36 -16.51 14.99 -2.65
N PRO A 37 -17.70 15.09 -2.04
CA PRO A 37 -18.26 14.03 -1.24
C PRO A 37 -18.19 12.71 -2.02
N LEU A 38 -17.76 11.65 -1.33
CA LEU A 38 -17.59 10.33 -1.92
C LEU A 38 -18.85 9.96 -2.70
N GLN A 39 -18.69 9.64 -3.97
CA GLN A 39 -19.74 9.07 -4.81
C GLN A 39 -20.35 7.85 -4.11
N PRO A 40 -21.65 7.55 -4.29
CA PRO A 40 -22.27 6.37 -3.69
C PRO A 40 -21.38 5.15 -3.96
N ALA A 41 -21.11 4.38 -2.91
CA ALA A 41 -20.29 3.18 -3.03
C ALA A 41 -21.11 2.09 -3.73
N GLY A 42 -20.46 1.40 -4.65
CA GLY A 42 -20.99 0.20 -5.28
C GLY A 42 -20.98 -1.01 -4.37
N PRO A 43 -21.28 -2.21 -4.90
CA PRO A 43 -21.13 -3.47 -4.20
C PRO A 43 -19.72 -3.56 -3.56
N HIS A 44 -19.64 -4.17 -2.40
CA HIS A 44 -18.41 -4.27 -1.59
C HIS A 44 -17.82 -2.93 -1.10
N GLY A 45 -18.52 -1.80 -1.23
CA GLY A 45 -18.04 -0.49 -0.81
C GLY A 45 -16.94 0.09 -1.70
N LEU A 46 -16.74 -0.45 -2.90
CA LEU A 46 -15.80 0.05 -3.90
C LEU A 46 -16.34 1.34 -4.56
N PRO A 47 -15.45 2.26 -4.99
CA PRO A 47 -15.85 3.42 -5.76
C PRO A 47 -16.62 3.04 -7.04
N LEU A 48 -17.56 3.89 -7.44
CA LEU A 48 -18.19 3.78 -8.76
C LEU A 48 -17.18 4.11 -9.86
N LEU A 49 -17.42 3.55 -11.03
CA LEU A 49 -16.72 3.93 -12.26
C LEU A 49 -17.13 5.37 -12.68
N PRO A 50 -16.32 6.04 -13.49
CA PRO A 50 -16.70 7.36 -14.03
C PRO A 50 -18.04 7.37 -14.78
N SER A 51 -18.46 6.22 -15.33
CA SER A 51 -19.78 6.04 -15.98
C SER A 51 -20.95 5.96 -14.99
N GLY A 52 -20.69 5.83 -13.68
CA GLY A 52 -21.69 5.54 -12.66
C GLY A 52 -21.98 4.04 -12.48
N GLU A 53 -21.37 3.18 -13.27
CA GLU A 53 -21.49 1.73 -13.16
C GLU A 53 -20.63 1.17 -12.03
N HIS A 54 -20.78 -0.13 -11.76
CA HIS A 54 -19.98 -0.87 -10.77
C HIS A 54 -19.05 -1.86 -11.44
N LEU A 55 -17.92 -2.16 -10.79
CA LEU A 55 -17.15 -3.36 -11.09
C LEU A 55 -17.95 -4.61 -10.74
N THR A 56 -17.92 -5.59 -11.62
CA THR A 56 -18.46 -6.94 -11.37
C THR A 56 -17.39 -7.77 -10.71
N ILE A 57 -17.49 -8.02 -9.41
CA ILE A 57 -16.52 -8.81 -8.65
C ILE A 57 -17.19 -10.09 -8.16
N ASP A 58 -16.76 -11.24 -8.73
CA ASP A 58 -17.05 -12.54 -8.15
C ASP A 58 -16.23 -12.70 -6.85
N ALA A 59 -16.93 -12.86 -5.75
CA ALA A 59 -16.35 -12.96 -4.41
C ALA A 59 -17.08 -14.07 -3.64
N PRO A 60 -16.77 -15.36 -3.94
CA PRO A 60 -17.51 -16.51 -3.39
C PRO A 60 -17.33 -16.68 -1.87
N GLY A 61 -16.47 -15.87 -1.26
CA GLY A 61 -16.11 -16.02 0.14
C GLY A 61 -15.11 -17.13 0.38
N TRP A 62 -15.09 -17.66 1.60
CA TRP A 62 -14.21 -18.78 1.92
C TRP A 62 -14.76 -20.06 1.30
N THR A 63 -14.02 -20.66 0.39
CA THR A 63 -14.31 -21.99 -0.16
C THR A 63 -13.03 -22.83 -0.19
N ARG A 64 -13.19 -24.17 -0.26
CA ARG A 64 -12.05 -25.08 -0.40
C ARG A 64 -11.27 -24.76 -1.69
N GLY A 65 -9.97 -24.52 -1.58
CA GLY A 65 -9.09 -24.18 -2.72
C GLY A 65 -9.02 -22.69 -3.08
N ILE A 66 -9.82 -21.83 -2.42
CA ILE A 66 -9.74 -20.36 -2.56
C ILE A 66 -9.31 -19.71 -1.23
N GLY A 67 -9.81 -20.21 -0.09
CA GLY A 67 -9.44 -19.68 1.21
C GLY A 67 -9.97 -18.26 1.46
N THR A 68 -9.22 -17.48 2.24
CA THR A 68 -9.58 -16.11 2.63
C THR A 68 -9.55 -15.11 1.49
N GLY A 69 -8.77 -15.35 0.44
CA GLY A 69 -8.63 -14.46 -0.71
C GLY A 69 -9.88 -14.38 -1.60
N GLY A 70 -10.87 -15.28 -1.43
CA GLY A 70 -12.14 -15.25 -2.17
C GLY A 70 -13.13 -14.17 -1.72
N ARG A 71 -12.70 -13.21 -0.89
CA ARG A 71 -13.55 -12.18 -0.32
C ARG A 71 -12.98 -10.79 -0.61
N VAL A 72 -13.85 -9.81 -0.87
CA VAL A 72 -13.47 -8.39 -0.82
C VAL A 72 -13.52 -7.94 0.64
N TRP A 73 -12.36 -7.68 1.21
CA TRP A 73 -12.25 -7.25 2.61
C TRP A 73 -12.52 -5.74 2.75
N PRO A 74 -13.00 -5.27 3.91
CA PRO A 74 -13.21 -3.83 4.16
C PRO A 74 -11.96 -2.98 3.92
N ALA A 75 -10.78 -3.53 4.12
CA ALA A 75 -9.50 -2.88 3.83
C ALA A 75 -9.35 -2.51 2.35
N SER A 76 -9.83 -3.34 1.42
CA SER A 76 -9.82 -3.04 -0.02
C SER A 76 -10.66 -1.80 -0.33
N ALA A 77 -11.90 -1.73 0.18
CA ALA A 77 -12.76 -0.57 -0.01
C ALA A 77 -12.15 0.71 0.61
N ALA A 78 -11.57 0.62 1.81
CA ALA A 78 -10.92 1.75 2.46
C ALA A 78 -9.71 2.25 1.65
N LEU A 79 -8.87 1.34 1.14
CA LEU A 79 -7.74 1.67 0.29
C LEU A 79 -8.20 2.33 -1.01
N CYS A 80 -9.19 1.76 -1.70
CA CYS A 80 -9.72 2.33 -2.94
C CYS A 80 -10.27 3.75 -2.73
N ARG A 81 -11.00 4.00 -1.63
CA ARG A 81 -11.46 5.37 -1.28
C ARG A 81 -10.30 6.32 -1.02
N PHE A 82 -9.25 5.86 -0.32
CA PHE A 82 -8.06 6.67 -0.08
C PHE A 82 -7.33 7.00 -1.39
N LEU A 83 -7.12 6.02 -2.27
CA LEU A 83 -6.48 6.19 -3.57
C LEU A 83 -7.26 7.14 -4.48
N ALA A 84 -8.60 7.04 -4.48
CA ALA A 84 -9.48 7.94 -5.24
C ALA A 84 -9.35 9.39 -4.75
N ARG A 85 -9.33 9.62 -3.43
CA ARG A 85 -9.20 10.97 -2.83
C ARG A 85 -7.84 11.61 -3.10
N THR A 86 -6.78 10.81 -3.07
CA THR A 86 -5.41 11.33 -3.17
C THR A 86 -4.90 11.41 -4.61
N GLY A 87 -5.51 10.68 -5.54
CA GLY A 87 -5.02 10.54 -6.91
C GLY A 87 -3.66 9.84 -7.01
N ALA A 88 -3.25 9.10 -5.98
CA ALA A 88 -1.91 8.51 -5.86
C ALA A 88 -1.59 7.50 -6.97
N VAL A 89 -2.60 6.93 -7.61
CA VAL A 89 -2.51 5.92 -8.67
C VAL A 89 -2.40 6.52 -10.06
N ARG A 90 -2.89 7.76 -10.25
CA ARG A 90 -3.06 8.36 -11.57
C ARG A 90 -1.77 8.34 -12.41
N GLY A 91 -1.85 7.71 -13.59
CA GLY A 91 -0.77 7.61 -14.57
C GLY A 91 0.39 6.71 -14.17
N LYS A 92 0.27 5.92 -13.08
CA LYS A 92 1.34 5.06 -12.59
C LYS A 92 1.14 3.59 -12.95
N SER A 93 2.24 2.88 -13.11
CA SER A 93 2.28 1.43 -13.12
C SER A 93 2.11 0.91 -11.68
N ILE A 94 1.11 0.03 -11.50
CA ILE A 94 0.69 -0.48 -10.19
C ILE A 94 0.98 -1.98 -10.10
N LEU A 95 1.51 -2.41 -8.97
CA LEU A 95 1.57 -3.82 -8.61
C LEU A 95 0.76 -4.05 -7.33
N GLU A 96 -0.22 -4.95 -7.37
CA GLU A 96 -0.98 -5.37 -6.19
C GLU A 96 -0.38 -6.66 -5.62
N LEU A 97 -0.02 -6.63 -4.33
CA LEU A 97 0.42 -7.81 -3.59
C LEU A 97 -0.77 -8.48 -2.90
N GLY A 98 -0.90 -9.81 -3.09
CA GLY A 98 -1.98 -10.58 -2.48
C GLY A 98 -3.34 -10.11 -2.95
N CYS A 99 -3.57 -10.08 -4.25
CA CYS A 99 -4.74 -9.46 -4.87
C CYS A 99 -6.07 -10.15 -4.54
N GLY A 100 -6.06 -11.44 -4.17
CA GLY A 100 -7.28 -12.19 -3.89
C GLY A 100 -8.26 -12.15 -5.06
N THR A 101 -9.38 -11.43 -4.88
CA THR A 101 -10.37 -11.18 -5.94
C THR A 101 -9.90 -10.20 -7.01
N GLY A 102 -8.81 -9.48 -6.79
CA GLY A 102 -8.31 -8.40 -7.68
C GLY A 102 -9.07 -7.08 -7.56
N ALA A 103 -9.93 -6.91 -6.56
CA ALA A 103 -10.84 -5.76 -6.46
C ALA A 103 -10.11 -4.42 -6.38
N THR A 104 -8.97 -4.33 -5.66
CA THR A 104 -8.22 -3.08 -5.52
C THR A 104 -7.55 -2.69 -6.84
N GLY A 105 -6.81 -3.61 -7.47
CA GLY A 105 -6.14 -3.32 -8.74
C GLY A 105 -7.11 -3.08 -9.88
N LEU A 106 -8.23 -3.81 -9.95
CA LEU A 106 -9.29 -3.53 -10.91
C LEU A 106 -9.89 -2.12 -10.72
N THR A 107 -10.05 -1.68 -9.47
CA THR A 107 -10.46 -0.30 -9.19
C THR A 107 -9.40 0.70 -9.68
N CYS A 108 -8.10 0.40 -9.50
CA CYS A 108 -7.02 1.24 -10.02
C CYS A 108 -7.07 1.37 -11.54
N ALA A 109 -7.32 0.25 -12.25
CA ALA A 109 -7.37 0.21 -13.71
C ALA A 109 -8.63 0.85 -14.30
N ALA A 110 -9.79 0.67 -13.67
CA ALA A 110 -11.08 1.06 -14.23
C ALA A 110 -11.57 2.44 -13.77
N ALA A 111 -11.19 2.87 -12.56
CA ALA A 111 -11.72 4.09 -11.95
C ALA A 111 -10.66 5.14 -11.63
N LEU A 112 -9.41 4.77 -11.46
CA LEU A 112 -8.38 5.66 -10.91
C LEU A 112 -7.27 6.02 -11.89
N ASN A 113 -7.40 5.66 -13.17
CA ASN A 113 -6.46 6.01 -14.23
C ASN A 113 -5.02 5.52 -13.98
N ALA A 114 -4.83 4.28 -13.53
CA ALA A 114 -3.52 3.63 -13.59
C ALA A 114 -3.04 3.50 -15.04
N SER A 115 -1.73 3.50 -15.28
CA SER A 115 -1.15 3.28 -16.63
C SER A 115 -1.03 1.80 -16.97
N SER A 116 -0.84 0.95 -15.97
CA SER A 116 -0.86 -0.53 -16.05
C SER A 116 -1.08 -1.10 -14.66
N VAL A 117 -1.59 -2.33 -14.58
CA VAL A 117 -1.79 -3.02 -13.30
C VAL A 117 -1.33 -4.48 -13.41
N ILE A 118 -0.52 -4.91 -12.45
CA ILE A 118 -0.16 -6.30 -12.25
C ILE A 118 -0.78 -6.77 -10.93
N LEU A 119 -1.66 -7.77 -11.00
CA LEU A 119 -2.27 -8.43 -9.85
C LEU A 119 -1.44 -9.64 -9.48
N THR A 120 -0.83 -9.67 -8.30
CA THR A 120 -0.03 -10.82 -7.87
C THR A 120 -0.69 -11.58 -6.74
N GLU A 121 -0.62 -12.92 -6.82
CA GLU A 121 -1.19 -13.82 -5.82
C GLU A 121 -0.32 -15.07 -5.66
N GLY A 122 0.06 -15.37 -4.42
CA GLY A 122 0.86 -16.56 -4.09
C GLY A 122 0.05 -17.79 -3.69
N GLY A 123 -1.27 -17.65 -3.58
CA GLY A 123 -2.18 -18.69 -3.12
C GLY A 123 -2.43 -19.80 -4.12
N SER A 124 -3.60 -20.41 -4.00
CA SER A 124 -4.00 -21.55 -4.86
C SER A 124 -4.24 -21.12 -6.31
N GLU A 125 -4.16 -22.08 -7.23
CA GLU A 125 -4.55 -21.86 -8.64
C GLU A 125 -6.02 -21.41 -8.76
N GLY A 126 -6.90 -21.90 -7.89
CA GLY A 126 -8.31 -21.46 -7.84
C GLY A 126 -8.45 -19.97 -7.56
N LEU A 127 -7.57 -19.39 -6.76
CA LEU A 127 -7.56 -17.96 -6.46
C LEU A 127 -7.03 -17.13 -7.63
N LEU A 128 -5.99 -17.59 -8.31
CA LEU A 128 -5.50 -16.98 -9.55
C LEU A 128 -6.58 -16.98 -10.64
N GLN A 129 -7.29 -18.10 -10.81
CA GLN A 129 -8.39 -18.20 -11.75
C GLN A 129 -9.56 -17.28 -11.39
N LEU A 130 -9.84 -17.07 -10.09
CA LEU A 130 -10.85 -16.11 -9.63
C LEU A 130 -10.46 -14.69 -10.05
N ALA A 131 -9.22 -14.26 -9.80
CA ALA A 131 -8.74 -12.94 -10.21
C ALA A 131 -8.83 -12.77 -11.75
N ARG A 132 -8.41 -13.78 -12.53
CA ARG A 132 -8.52 -13.74 -14.00
C ARG A 132 -9.97 -13.63 -14.49
N ARG A 133 -10.92 -14.34 -13.87
CA ARG A 133 -12.34 -14.21 -14.22
C ARG A 133 -12.85 -12.79 -13.91
N ASN A 134 -12.45 -12.21 -12.78
CA ASN A 134 -12.83 -10.85 -12.43
C ASN A 134 -12.22 -9.81 -13.40
N VAL A 135 -11.00 -9.99 -13.86
CA VAL A 135 -10.41 -9.16 -14.93
C VAL A 135 -11.26 -9.27 -16.20
N ALA A 136 -11.53 -10.48 -16.66
CA ALA A 136 -12.32 -10.72 -17.88
C ALA A 136 -13.73 -10.12 -17.79
N ALA A 137 -14.41 -10.25 -16.66
CA ALA A 137 -15.75 -9.71 -16.43
C ALA A 137 -15.80 -8.16 -16.50
N ASN A 138 -14.67 -7.50 -16.26
CA ASN A 138 -14.58 -6.04 -16.27
C ASN A 138 -13.82 -5.47 -17.47
N GLN A 139 -13.43 -6.29 -18.44
CA GLN A 139 -12.58 -5.90 -19.57
C GLN A 139 -13.06 -4.61 -20.28
N ARG A 140 -14.37 -4.43 -20.44
CA ARG A 140 -14.96 -3.25 -21.09
C ARG A 140 -14.77 -1.92 -20.31
N HIS A 141 -14.43 -2.01 -19.02
CA HIS A 141 -14.24 -0.87 -18.13
C HIS A 141 -12.78 -0.53 -17.87
N LEU A 142 -11.86 -1.41 -18.28
CA LEU A 142 -10.43 -1.21 -18.03
C LEU A 142 -9.87 -0.15 -18.99
N HIS A 143 -9.15 0.82 -18.45
CA HIS A 143 -8.50 1.87 -19.20
C HIS A 143 -7.01 1.57 -19.49
N CYS A 144 -6.49 0.49 -18.93
CA CYS A 144 -5.11 0.03 -19.13
C CYS A 144 -5.04 -1.50 -19.11
N GLU A 145 -3.89 -2.03 -19.44
CA GLU A 145 -3.60 -3.45 -19.32
C GLU A 145 -3.62 -3.90 -17.86
N VAL A 146 -4.22 -5.08 -17.62
CA VAL A 146 -4.26 -5.75 -16.32
C VAL A 146 -3.84 -7.19 -16.47
N GLU A 147 -2.73 -7.53 -15.85
CA GLU A 147 -2.19 -8.89 -15.83
C GLU A 147 -2.43 -9.56 -14.48
N VAL A 148 -2.59 -10.90 -14.46
CA VAL A 148 -2.66 -11.71 -13.24
C VAL A 148 -1.50 -12.69 -13.24
N GLN A 149 -0.62 -12.54 -12.27
CA GLN A 149 0.61 -13.33 -12.17
C GLN A 149 0.71 -14.05 -10.82
N ARG A 150 1.33 -15.23 -10.83
CA ARG A 150 1.68 -15.94 -9.60
C ARG A 150 2.92 -15.32 -8.98
N HIS A 151 2.86 -14.99 -7.69
CA HIS A 151 4.02 -14.59 -6.91
C HIS A 151 3.79 -14.84 -5.43
N GLY A 152 4.62 -15.67 -4.84
CA GLY A 152 4.70 -15.87 -3.38
C GLY A 152 5.62 -14.83 -2.76
N TRP A 153 5.21 -14.27 -1.62
CA TRP A 153 6.07 -13.33 -0.91
C TRP A 153 7.39 -13.97 -0.49
N GLY A 154 8.49 -13.24 -0.65
CA GLY A 154 9.85 -13.72 -0.47
C GLY A 154 10.49 -14.33 -1.72
N GLU A 155 9.72 -14.58 -2.78
CA GLU A 155 10.26 -15.00 -4.07
C GLU A 155 10.94 -13.82 -4.80
N PRO A 156 11.85 -14.09 -5.75
CA PRO A 156 12.44 -13.05 -6.58
C PRO A 156 11.40 -12.21 -7.31
N VAL A 157 11.64 -10.91 -7.43
CA VAL A 157 10.76 -9.97 -8.13
C VAL A 157 11.41 -9.51 -9.43
N GLU A 158 10.62 -9.44 -10.51
CA GLU A 158 11.07 -9.01 -11.85
C GLU A 158 10.42 -7.71 -12.29
N TRP A 159 9.56 -7.13 -11.43
CA TRP A 159 8.80 -5.91 -11.74
C TRP A 159 9.43 -4.67 -11.11
N THR A 160 9.24 -3.54 -11.78
CA THR A 160 9.64 -2.21 -11.32
C THR A 160 8.44 -1.27 -11.30
N PRO A 161 7.43 -1.51 -10.43
CA PRO A 161 6.25 -0.66 -10.37
C PRO A 161 6.58 0.73 -9.82
N GLU A 162 5.80 1.73 -10.22
CA GLU A 162 5.90 3.07 -9.61
C GLU A 162 5.16 3.16 -8.27
N LEU A 163 4.20 2.26 -8.03
CA LEU A 163 3.50 2.14 -6.76
C LEU A 163 3.06 0.71 -6.51
N VAL A 164 3.33 0.21 -5.33
CA VAL A 164 2.79 -1.06 -4.83
C VAL A 164 1.54 -0.78 -4.01
N VAL A 165 0.51 -1.60 -4.15
CA VAL A 165 -0.68 -1.58 -3.31
C VAL A 165 -0.93 -2.95 -2.70
N GLY A 166 -1.57 -3.00 -1.53
CA GLY A 166 -1.96 -4.25 -0.90
C GLY A 166 -3.07 -4.03 0.12
N SER A 167 -4.13 -4.79 0.02
CA SER A 167 -5.26 -4.68 0.94
C SER A 167 -5.34 -5.89 1.86
N ASP A 168 -5.27 -5.65 3.16
CA ASP A 168 -5.33 -6.65 4.21
C ASP A 168 -4.27 -7.77 4.09
N VAL A 169 -3.06 -7.41 3.66
CA VAL A 169 -1.94 -8.35 3.47
C VAL A 169 -1.08 -8.52 4.72
N THR A 170 -1.37 -7.78 5.78
CA THR A 170 -0.60 -7.77 7.05
C THR A 170 -1.34 -8.47 8.19
N TYR A 171 -2.24 -9.41 7.89
CA TYR A 171 -3.04 -10.12 8.88
C TYR A 171 -2.37 -11.40 9.44
N ASP A 172 -1.42 -11.96 8.71
CA ASP A 172 -0.71 -13.18 9.03
C ASP A 172 0.73 -12.88 9.46
N ARG A 173 1.05 -13.13 10.73
CA ARG A 173 2.37 -12.87 11.30
C ARG A 173 3.47 -13.69 10.65
N ASP A 174 3.19 -14.94 10.32
CA ASP A 174 4.17 -15.86 9.74
C ASP A 174 4.58 -15.44 8.32
N ALA A 175 3.80 -14.54 7.72
CA ALA A 175 4.06 -14.01 6.38
C ALA A 175 4.79 -12.65 6.39
N HIS A 176 4.91 -11.95 7.53
CA HIS A 176 5.42 -10.58 7.57
C HIS A 176 6.86 -10.46 7.06
N ASP A 177 7.76 -11.34 7.44
CA ASP A 177 9.16 -11.30 7.00
C ASP A 177 9.27 -11.45 5.47
N ARG A 178 8.50 -12.38 4.89
CA ARG A 178 8.45 -12.60 3.45
C ARG A 178 7.84 -11.41 2.72
N LEU A 179 6.76 -10.84 3.25
CA LEU A 179 6.13 -9.63 2.71
C LEU A 179 7.11 -8.46 2.72
N CYS A 180 7.81 -8.23 3.83
CA CYS A 180 8.80 -7.16 3.95
C CYS A 180 10.00 -7.37 3.02
N THR A 181 10.46 -8.63 2.82
CA THR A 181 11.47 -8.98 1.83
C THR A 181 11.04 -8.61 0.42
N THR A 182 9.81 -8.94 0.04
CA THR A 182 9.23 -8.58 -1.27
C THR A 182 9.13 -7.06 -1.44
N LEU A 183 8.61 -6.34 -0.44
CA LEU A 183 8.50 -4.88 -0.46
C LEU A 183 9.86 -4.21 -0.62
N LYS A 184 10.88 -4.71 0.06
CA LYS A 184 12.25 -4.22 -0.07
C LYS A 184 12.83 -4.48 -1.46
N ALA A 185 12.62 -5.68 -2.01
CA ALA A 185 13.13 -6.05 -3.32
C ALA A 185 12.48 -5.23 -4.46
N LEU A 186 11.18 -4.92 -4.35
CA LEU A 186 10.45 -4.06 -5.31
C LEU A 186 10.98 -2.62 -5.31
N ASN A 187 11.61 -2.16 -4.23
CA ASN A 187 12.22 -0.83 -4.09
C ASN A 187 11.32 0.32 -4.58
N ALA A 188 10.03 0.19 -4.39
CA ALA A 188 9.01 1.16 -4.77
C ALA A 188 8.18 1.56 -3.54
N PRO A 189 7.60 2.77 -3.49
CA PRO A 189 6.68 3.12 -2.42
C PRO A 189 5.48 2.19 -2.44
N ALA A 190 5.02 1.77 -1.25
CA ALA A 190 3.84 0.94 -1.12
C ALA A 190 2.77 1.62 -0.27
N LEU A 191 1.50 1.41 -0.64
CA LEU A 191 0.32 1.81 0.13
C LEU A 191 -0.43 0.54 0.54
N LEU A 192 -0.38 0.23 1.82
CA LEU A 192 -1.00 -0.96 2.38
C LEU A 192 -2.19 -0.56 3.26
N ALA A 193 -3.30 -1.29 3.15
CA ALA A 193 -4.42 -1.15 4.08
C ALA A 193 -4.41 -2.31 5.09
N HIS A 194 -4.34 -1.97 6.36
CA HIS A 194 -4.38 -2.91 7.49
C HIS A 194 -5.68 -2.78 8.25
N GLN A 195 -6.48 -3.86 8.31
CA GLN A 195 -7.67 -3.91 9.12
C GLN A 195 -7.34 -4.34 10.54
N HIS A 196 -7.64 -3.48 11.53
CA HIS A 196 -7.43 -3.81 12.93
C HIS A 196 -8.42 -4.86 13.40
N ARG A 197 -7.91 -5.95 13.99
CA ARG A 197 -8.69 -7.04 14.55
C ARG A 197 -8.60 -6.99 16.08
N ARG A 198 -9.26 -5.99 16.69
CA ARG A 198 -9.15 -5.68 18.12
C ARG A 198 -9.45 -6.88 19.03
N VAL A 199 -10.44 -7.69 18.69
CA VAL A 199 -10.80 -8.88 19.50
C VAL A 199 -9.66 -9.91 19.49
N ALA A 200 -9.07 -10.19 18.33
CA ALA A 200 -7.94 -11.12 18.24
C ALA A 200 -6.71 -10.59 18.99
N SER A 201 -6.43 -9.29 18.92
CA SER A 201 -5.33 -8.63 19.64
C SER A 201 -5.53 -8.65 21.15
N LEU A 202 -6.77 -8.48 21.65
CA LEU A 202 -7.08 -8.57 23.06
C LEU A 202 -6.86 -9.98 23.63
N LEU A 203 -7.10 -11.01 22.83
CA LEU A 203 -6.93 -12.41 23.24
C LEU A 203 -5.45 -12.86 23.21
N SER A 204 -4.67 -12.35 22.26
CA SER A 204 -3.25 -12.71 22.09
C SER A 204 -2.28 -11.80 22.84
N GLY A 205 -2.73 -10.62 23.29
CA GLY A 205 -1.89 -9.60 23.92
C GLY A 205 -0.94 -8.88 22.95
N GLU A 206 -0.99 -9.19 21.64
CA GLU A 206 -0.07 -8.64 20.64
C GLU A 206 -0.83 -8.13 19.41
N SER A 207 -0.40 -6.97 18.91
CA SER A 207 -0.92 -6.37 17.70
C SER A 207 -0.23 -6.97 16.45
N GLN A 208 -1.03 -7.40 15.47
CA GLN A 208 -0.48 -7.81 14.17
C GLN A 208 0.24 -6.66 13.46
N LEU A 209 -0.26 -5.44 13.65
CA LEU A 209 0.40 -4.25 13.09
C LEU A 209 1.77 -4.03 13.72
N ASP A 210 1.90 -4.14 15.04
CA ASP A 210 3.19 -3.92 15.70
C ASP A 210 4.22 -4.96 15.26
N HIS A 211 3.81 -6.22 15.07
CA HIS A 211 4.67 -7.25 14.51
C HIS A 211 5.11 -6.92 13.07
N PHE A 212 4.19 -6.44 12.22
CA PHE A 212 4.53 -6.00 10.87
C PHE A 212 5.50 -4.81 10.89
N LEU A 213 5.29 -3.82 11.78
CA LEU A 213 6.19 -2.67 11.93
C LEU A 213 7.61 -3.11 12.32
N ALA A 214 7.72 -4.07 13.25
CA ALA A 214 9.01 -4.62 13.66
C ALA A 214 9.70 -5.38 12.50
N ALA A 215 8.96 -6.20 11.75
CA ALA A 215 9.49 -6.90 10.58
C ALA A 215 9.94 -5.93 9.48
N ALA A 216 9.19 -4.87 9.21
CA ALA A 216 9.56 -3.84 8.25
C ALA A 216 10.86 -3.12 8.67
N ALA A 217 10.97 -2.73 9.94
CA ALA A 217 12.15 -2.08 10.48
C ALA A 217 13.38 -2.98 10.41
N SER A 218 13.25 -4.29 10.65
CA SER A 218 14.36 -5.26 10.62
C SER A 218 15.03 -5.35 9.25
N VAL A 219 14.28 -5.10 8.17
CA VAL A 219 14.82 -5.07 6.80
C VAL A 219 15.12 -3.65 6.31
N GLY A 220 14.98 -2.64 7.16
CA GLY A 220 15.28 -1.24 6.85
C GLY A 220 14.19 -0.53 6.06
N LEU A 221 12.92 -0.93 6.19
CA LEU A 221 11.79 -0.20 5.64
C LEU A 221 11.20 0.76 6.68
N ALA A 222 10.86 1.96 6.25
CA ALA A 222 10.10 2.92 7.04
C ALA A 222 8.60 2.75 6.78
N VAL A 223 7.79 2.84 7.84
CA VAL A 223 6.34 2.74 7.75
C VAL A 223 5.69 3.96 8.41
N ASP A 224 4.91 4.71 7.63
CA ASP A 224 4.13 5.85 8.11
C ASP A 224 2.64 5.54 8.02
N ARG A 225 1.89 5.86 9.07
CA ARG A 225 0.42 5.83 9.00
C ARG A 225 -0.07 7.13 8.37
N LEU A 226 -0.72 7.04 7.21
CA LEU A 226 -1.21 8.20 6.45
C LEU A 226 -2.66 8.57 6.79
N HIS A 227 -3.49 7.58 7.09
CA HIS A 227 -4.92 7.75 7.30
C HIS A 227 -5.50 6.59 8.12
N GLU A 228 -6.58 6.85 8.85
CA GLU A 228 -7.40 5.82 9.48
C GLU A 228 -8.86 5.97 9.01
N ASP A 229 -9.38 4.93 8.41
CA ASP A 229 -10.80 4.81 8.06
C ASP A 229 -11.54 4.15 9.23
N ALA A 230 -12.27 4.95 9.98
CA ALA A 230 -13.04 4.51 11.15
C ALA A 230 -14.52 4.28 10.82
N THR A 231 -14.89 4.08 9.56
CA THR A 231 -16.27 3.77 9.15
C THR A 231 -16.85 2.60 9.96
N ASN A 232 -16.02 1.61 10.28
CA ASN A 232 -16.32 0.61 11.29
C ASN A 232 -15.41 0.80 12.52
N PRO A 233 -15.92 1.39 13.62
CA PRO A 233 -15.09 1.68 14.79
C PRO A 233 -14.60 0.43 15.54
N LEU A 234 -15.23 -0.74 15.33
CA LEU A 234 -14.79 -2.00 15.91
C LEU A 234 -13.65 -2.65 15.13
N ALA A 235 -13.50 -2.30 13.88
CA ALA A 235 -12.46 -2.81 12.98
C ALA A 235 -12.00 -1.71 12.02
N PRO A 236 -11.38 -0.62 12.55
CA PRO A 236 -10.88 0.46 11.70
C PRO A 236 -9.78 -0.04 10.76
N VAL A 237 -9.55 0.71 9.69
CA VAL A 237 -8.51 0.39 8.70
C VAL A 237 -7.47 1.49 8.67
N SER A 238 -6.21 1.16 8.94
CA SER A 238 -5.07 2.07 8.75
C SER A 238 -4.54 1.97 7.34
N ILE A 239 -4.32 3.12 6.70
CA ILE A 239 -3.55 3.20 5.45
C ILE A 239 -2.11 3.53 5.79
N LEU A 240 -1.22 2.63 5.40
CA LEU A 240 0.20 2.67 5.68
C LEU A 240 0.98 3.00 4.41
N ARG A 241 1.96 3.89 4.51
CA ARG A 241 3.00 4.04 3.49
C ARG A 241 4.22 3.26 3.94
N VAL A 242 4.73 2.42 3.06
CA VAL A 242 5.98 1.67 3.27
C VAL A 242 6.97 2.09 2.18
N ALA A 243 8.19 2.43 2.57
CA ALA A 243 9.25 2.82 1.64
C ALA A 243 10.63 2.56 2.26
N ALA A 244 11.67 2.55 1.43
CA ALA A 244 13.03 2.66 1.92
C ALA A 244 13.20 3.97 2.72
N PRO A 245 14.01 4.01 3.79
CA PRO A 245 14.33 5.25 4.49
C PRO A 245 15.02 6.23 3.52
N ARG A 246 14.71 7.51 3.67
CA ARG A 246 15.31 8.58 2.89
C ARG A 246 16.73 8.89 3.33
#